data_90fa52bb6f1433153348a3145af2442c
#
_entry.id   90fa52bb6f1433153348a3145af2442c
#
_cell.length_a   1.000
_cell.length_b   1.000
_cell.length_c   1.000
_cell.angle_alpha   90.00
_cell.angle_beta   90.00
_cell.angle_gamma   90.00
#
_symmetry.space_group_name_H-M   'P 1'
#
loop_
_entity.id
_entity.type
_entity.pdbx_description
1 polymer ?
#
loop_
_entity_poly.entity_id
_entity_poly.type
_entity_poly.pdbx_seq_one_letter_code
_entity_poly.pdbx_strand_id
1 'polypeptide(L)' 'MEDEEKLVEIRCPAQQTTKKGYTIRCDHLCCIANTGSLIRIKCRHCKTVFEAYVPENAISLVDVAYRIIEPGKK' A
#
# COMPACT_ATOMS: atom_id res chain seq x y z
N MET A 1 -2.28 29.69 1.02
CA MET A 1 -2.15 29.02 0.96
C MET A 1 -2.03 28.18 1.44
N GLU A 2 -2.24 27.64 1.54
CA GLU A 2 -2.05 26.84 2.09
C GLU A 2 -1.74 25.85 1.71
N ASP A 3 -1.10 25.29 2.00
CA ASP A 3 -0.59 24.13 1.76
C ASP A 3 -1.44 23.12 2.17
N GLU A 4 -2.24 22.57 1.34
CA GLU A 4 -2.89 21.44 1.64
C GLU A 4 -2.00 20.34 1.53
N GLU A 5 -1.69 19.64 2.56
CA GLU A 5 -0.99 18.41 2.50
C GLU A 5 -1.83 17.42 1.79
N LYS A 6 -1.31 16.83 0.77
CA LYS A 6 -2.00 15.77 0.08
C LYS A 6 -1.71 14.46 0.77
N LEU A 7 -2.75 13.87 1.31
CA LEU A 7 -2.65 12.58 1.99
C LEU A 7 -3.16 11.49 1.09
N VAL A 8 -2.41 10.41 0.99
CA VAL A 8 -2.74 9.28 0.13
C VAL A 8 -2.89 8.05 0.98
N GLU A 9 -3.94 7.27 0.74
CA GLU A 9 -4.14 6.03 1.47
C GLU A 9 -3.19 4.97 0.97
N ILE A 10 -2.54 4.28 1.89
CA ILE A 10 -1.61 3.21 1.56
C ILE A 10 -2.30 1.89 1.89
N ARG A 11 -2.57 1.10 0.86
CA ARG A 11 -3.27 -0.16 1.01
C ARG A 11 -2.36 -1.31 0.62
N CYS A 12 -2.56 -2.44 1.25
CA CYS A 12 -1.71 -3.60 1.03
C CYS A 12 -1.81 -4.08 -0.41
N PRO A 13 -0.69 -4.21 -1.13
CA PRO A 13 -0.72 -4.65 -2.52
C PRO A 13 -0.70 -6.17 -2.68
N ALA A 14 -0.64 -6.92 -1.59
CA ALA A 14 -0.51 -8.36 -1.66
C ALA A 14 -1.73 -8.99 -2.29
N GLN A 15 -1.52 -10.09 -3.00
CA GLN A 15 -2.59 -10.85 -3.62
C GLN A 15 -2.66 -12.22 -2.98
N GLN A 16 -3.86 -12.73 -2.85
CA GLN A 16 -4.08 -14.04 -2.27
C GLN A 16 -4.96 -14.83 -3.21
N THR A 17 -4.73 -16.13 -3.27
CA THR A 17 -5.56 -17.02 -4.06
C THR A 17 -6.52 -17.74 -3.13
N THR A 18 -7.80 -17.65 -3.41
CA THR A 18 -8.80 -18.33 -2.61
C THR A 18 -8.81 -19.83 -2.93
N LYS A 19 -9.51 -20.60 -2.11
CA LYS A 19 -9.62 -22.02 -2.34
C LYS A 19 -10.29 -22.34 -3.66
N LYS A 20 -11.11 -21.41 -4.15
CA LYS A 20 -11.79 -21.63 -5.42
C LYS A 20 -10.94 -21.21 -6.62
N GLY A 21 -9.72 -20.73 -6.37
CA GLY A 21 -8.84 -20.35 -7.48
C GLY A 21 -8.92 -18.90 -7.90
N TYR A 22 -9.70 -18.10 -7.22
CA TYR A 22 -9.77 -16.66 -7.53
C TYR A 22 -8.61 -15.93 -6.87
N THR A 23 -8.10 -14.94 -7.55
CA THR A 23 -7.07 -14.08 -6.99
C THR A 23 -7.73 -12.80 -6.49
N ILE A 24 -7.53 -12.48 -5.22
CA ILE A 24 -8.06 -11.26 -4.64
C ILE A 24 -6.92 -10.49 -4.00
N ARG A 25 -7.07 -9.17 -3.96
CA ARG A 25 -6.09 -8.34 -3.29
C ARG A 25 -6.48 -8.20 -1.83
N CYS A 26 -5.48 -8.13 -0.97
CA CYS A 26 -5.71 -7.87 0.44
C CYS A 26 -6.38 -6.51 0.62
N ASP A 27 -5.80 -5.48 -0.01
CA ASP A 27 -6.37 -4.14 -0.09
C ASP A 27 -6.74 -3.56 1.28
N HIS A 28 -6.09 -4.05 2.32
CA HIS A 28 -6.34 -3.55 3.68
C HIS A 28 -5.70 -2.18 3.83
N LEU A 29 -6.44 -1.23 4.38
CA LEU A 29 -5.88 0.10 4.60
C LEU A 29 -4.86 0.05 5.72
N CYS A 30 -3.60 0.30 5.39
CA CYS A 30 -2.52 0.19 6.35
C CYS A 30 -2.21 1.52 7.02
N CYS A 31 -2.14 2.58 6.23
CA CYS A 31 -1.88 3.90 6.79
C CYS A 31 -2.15 4.97 5.75
N ILE A 32 -1.96 6.21 6.15
CA ILE A 32 -2.09 7.35 5.26
C ILE A 32 -0.75 8.07 5.25
N ALA A 33 -0.25 8.41 4.08
CA ALA A 33 1.05 9.02 3.94
C ALA A 33 0.98 10.29 3.10
N ASN A 34 1.94 11.17 3.34
CA ASN A 34 2.06 12.39 2.55
C ASN A 34 2.76 12.11 1.24
N THR A 35 2.52 12.97 0.25
CA THR A 35 3.27 12.88 -0.99
C THR A 35 4.76 13.07 -0.71
N GLY A 36 5.58 12.43 -1.51
CA GLY A 36 7.02 12.49 -1.35
C GLY A 36 7.57 11.54 -0.29
N SER A 37 6.75 10.63 0.22
CA SER A 37 7.17 9.72 1.29
C SER A 37 7.56 8.36 0.76
N LEU A 38 8.53 7.76 1.41
CA LEU A 38 8.87 6.36 1.20
C LEU A 38 8.74 5.67 2.55
N ILE A 39 7.84 4.72 2.64
CA ILE A 39 7.55 4.08 3.92
C ILE A 39 7.57 2.57 3.76
N ARG A 40 7.91 1.90 4.84
CA ARG A 40 7.89 0.44 4.90
C ARG A 40 6.83 0.02 5.92
N ILE A 41 5.96 -0.87 5.51
CA ILE A 41 4.80 -1.23 6.30
C ILE A 41 4.64 -2.73 6.33
N LYS A 42 4.20 -3.25 7.47
CA LYS A 42 3.79 -4.64 7.59
C LYS A 42 2.28 -4.66 7.73
N CYS A 43 1.61 -5.32 6.78
CA CYS A 43 0.16 -5.41 6.82
C CYS A 43 -0.27 -6.31 7.97
N ARG A 44 -1.17 -5.82 8.80
CA ARG A 44 -1.63 -6.60 9.93
C ARG A 44 -2.52 -7.74 9.51
N HIS A 45 -3.18 -7.60 8.37
CA HIS A 45 -4.14 -8.60 7.92
C HIS A 45 -3.45 -9.81 7.32
N CYS A 46 -2.53 -9.60 6.39
CA CYS A 46 -1.91 -10.71 5.68
C CYS A 46 -0.42 -10.85 6.00
N LYS A 47 0.13 -10.00 6.85
CA LYS A 47 1.52 -10.07 7.32
C LYS A 47 2.56 -9.79 6.24
N THR A 48 2.14 -9.27 5.10
CA THR A 48 3.08 -8.90 4.05
C THR A 48 3.84 -7.65 4.44
N VAL A 49 5.14 -7.65 4.23
CA VAL A 49 5.98 -6.46 4.44
C VAL A 49 6.23 -5.85 3.07
N PHE A 50 5.93 -4.58 2.93
CA PHE A 50 6.09 -3.91 1.65
C PHE A 50 6.52 -2.47 1.85
N GLU A 51 7.07 -1.90 0.79
CA GLU A 51 7.41 -0.48 0.76
C GLU A 51 6.44 0.23 -0.17
N ALA A 52 6.06 1.43 0.21
CA ALA A 52 5.20 2.27 -0.63
C ALA A 52 5.90 3.60 -0.83
N TYR A 53 6.02 4.01 -2.09
CA TYR A 53 6.60 5.30 -2.43
C TYR A 53 5.49 6.18 -3.01
N VAL A 54 5.27 7.33 -2.41
CA VAL A 54 4.27 8.27 -2.85
C VAL A 54 5.00 9.42 -3.53
N PRO A 55 4.94 9.52 -4.87
CA PRO A 55 5.65 10.61 -5.55
C PRO A 55 5.10 11.97 -5.15
N GLU A 56 5.92 12.98 -5.34
CA GLU A 56 5.49 14.32 -4.96
C GLU A 56 4.31 14.78 -5.78
N ASN A 57 4.18 14.28 -6.98
CA ASN A 57 3.07 14.68 -7.84
C ASN A 57 1.95 13.65 -7.85
N ALA A 58 1.89 12.80 -6.84
CA ALA A 58 0.82 11.81 -6.78
C ALA A 58 -0.53 12.50 -6.64
N ILE A 59 -1.48 12.05 -7.43
CA ILE A 59 -2.82 12.58 -7.39
C ILE A 59 -3.76 11.63 -6.69
N SER A 60 -3.52 10.34 -6.85
CA SER A 60 -4.42 9.35 -6.28
C SER A 60 -3.64 8.10 -5.89
N LEU A 61 -4.37 7.15 -5.34
CA LEU A 61 -3.81 5.90 -4.90
C LEU A 61 -3.04 5.17 -5.98
N VAL A 62 -3.46 5.32 -7.24
CA VAL A 62 -2.81 4.60 -8.33
C VAL A 62 -1.40 5.12 -8.63
N ASP A 63 -1.07 6.31 -8.13
CA ASP A 63 0.26 6.84 -8.36
C ASP A 63 1.29 6.31 -7.37
N VAL A 64 0.87 5.57 -6.37
CA VAL A 64 1.77 5.04 -5.36
C VAL A 64 2.46 3.81 -5.91
N ALA A 65 3.78 3.75 -5.79
CA ALA A 65 4.54 2.60 -6.23
C ALA A 65 4.74 1.66 -5.05
N TYR A 66 4.42 0.40 -5.24
CA TYR A 66 4.53 -0.60 -4.19
C TYR A 66 5.59 -1.62 -4.53
N ARG A 67 6.29 -2.09 -3.51
CA ARG A 67 7.27 -3.13 -3.67
C ARG A 67 7.16 -4.08 -2.49
N ILE A 68 6.88 -5.35 -2.77
CA ILE A 68 6.76 -6.34 -1.72
C ILE A 68 8.15 -6.81 -1.32
N ILE A 69 8.46 -6.71 -0.03
CA ILE A 69 9.76 -7.10 0.51
C ILE A 69 9.70 -8.51 1.04
N GLU A 70 8.66 -8.80 1.83
CA GLU A 70 8.47 -10.14 2.34
C GLU A 70 7.03 -10.53 2.18
N PRO A 71 6.71 -11.61 1.48
CA PRO A 71 5.31 -12.03 1.39
C PRO A 71 4.81 -12.49 2.75
N GLY A 72 3.53 -12.30 2.95
CA GLY A 72 2.91 -12.72 4.19
C GLY A 72 2.88 -14.23 4.29
N LYS A 73 2.90 -14.71 5.51
CA LYS A 73 2.73 -16.13 5.76
C LYS A 73 1.39 -16.34 6.37
N LYS A 74 0.74 -17.34 5.96
CA LYS A 74 -0.51 -17.68 6.57
C LYS A 74 -0.34 -18.83 7.48
#